data_95d8e2312b91b97976024be10e9211ee
#
_entry.id   95d8e2312b91b97976024be10e9211ee
#
_cell.length_a   1.000
_cell.length_b   1.000
_cell.length_c   1.000
_cell.angle_alpha   90.00
_cell.angle_beta   90.00
_cell.angle_gamma   90.00
#
_symmetry.space_group_name_H-M   'P 1'
#
loop_
_entity.id
_entity.type
_entity.pdbx_description
1 polymer ?
#
loop_
_entity_poly.entity_id
_entity_poly.type
_entity_poly.pdbx_seq_one_letter_code
_entity_poly.pdbx_strand_id
1 'polypeptide(L)'
;MYVRFWGVSGSIAAPLTNDALRAKIEAAVKLALQAGLTDDWQVSEFIKELPWHVRQTAGGDTACIEIQAGGKLLILDAGTGFRRLGLDLMQRYMGSPIEAHVLITHTHWDHISGIPFFTPAFMPDNSITFYSPDAGLEDRLKRQQNPEYFPVPLAPAYKFVYLNEREQFQIGDVTVETFPLNHPGGCYSYRIAHDDKMIIYATDSEYQILSADSLKPFTDFYHGADLLIFDAQYTMLENVEKENWGHSNVFTGIDMALGAGAKKIVFTHHEPAYDDEKLGEILHKAKEYLHVNQPEASLQLYLASEGLSMTL
;
A
#
# COMPACT_ATOMS: atom_id res chain seq x y z
N MET A 1 -7.93 -5.33 14.24
CA MET A 1 -8.02 -4.88 12.83
C MET A 1 -7.24 -5.86 11.94
N TYR A 2 -7.73 -6.13 10.72
CA TYR A 2 -7.03 -6.94 9.72
C TYR A 2 -6.67 -6.07 8.52
N VAL A 3 -5.46 -6.23 7.99
CA VAL A 3 -4.93 -5.49 6.84
C VAL A 3 -4.43 -6.48 5.79
N ARG A 4 -4.70 -6.25 4.50
CA ARG A 4 -4.16 -7.03 3.38
C ARG A 4 -3.79 -6.14 2.21
N PHE A 5 -2.60 -6.37 1.65
CA PHE A 5 -2.07 -5.64 0.51
C PHE A 5 -2.46 -6.34 -0.80
N TRP A 6 -3.09 -5.62 -1.70
CA TRP A 6 -3.54 -6.08 -3.03
C TRP A 6 -2.73 -5.49 -4.17
N GLY A 7 -2.09 -4.33 -3.92
CA GLY A 7 -1.18 -3.67 -4.83
C GLY A 7 -0.20 -2.81 -4.04
N VAL A 8 1.07 -2.83 -4.42
CA VAL A 8 2.20 -2.25 -3.67
C VAL A 8 3.19 -1.49 -4.55
N SER A 9 3.04 -1.53 -5.89
CA SER A 9 3.86 -0.81 -6.85
C SER A 9 3.46 0.66 -6.92
N GLY A 10 4.41 1.55 -7.08
CA GLY A 10 4.19 2.97 -7.34
C GLY A 10 4.12 3.27 -8.84
N SER A 11 3.62 4.45 -9.17
CA SER A 11 3.61 5.07 -10.48
C SER A 11 2.88 4.29 -11.59
N ILE A 12 3.18 3.01 -11.81
CA ILE A 12 2.58 2.17 -12.84
C ILE A 12 2.64 0.69 -12.46
N ALA A 13 1.71 -0.10 -12.98
CA ALA A 13 1.74 -1.54 -12.83
C ALA A 13 2.99 -2.15 -13.50
N ALA A 14 3.73 -2.98 -12.75
CA ALA A 14 4.97 -3.61 -13.17
C ALA A 14 4.90 -5.14 -12.96
N PRO A 15 4.19 -5.87 -13.82
CA PRO A 15 4.03 -7.32 -13.67
C PRO A 15 5.36 -8.05 -13.85
N LEU A 16 5.53 -9.16 -13.10
CA LEU A 16 6.70 -10.02 -13.20
C LEU A 16 6.87 -10.51 -14.65
N THR A 17 8.05 -10.30 -15.21
CA THR A 17 8.37 -10.75 -16.59
C THR A 17 8.68 -12.25 -16.65
N ASN A 18 8.54 -12.85 -17.84
CA ASN A 18 8.92 -14.25 -18.03
C ASN A 18 10.42 -14.51 -17.76
N ASP A 19 11.27 -13.53 -18.04
CA ASP A 19 12.72 -13.66 -17.78
C ASP A 19 13.02 -13.62 -16.28
N ALA A 20 12.37 -12.72 -15.54
CA ALA A 20 12.49 -12.67 -14.08
C ALA A 20 11.92 -13.95 -13.42
N LEU A 21 10.78 -14.47 -13.90
CA LEU A 21 10.24 -15.74 -13.44
C LEU A 21 11.20 -16.89 -13.68
N ARG A 22 11.79 -16.97 -14.88
CA ARG A 22 12.77 -18.00 -15.23
C ARG A 22 14.01 -17.91 -14.33
N ALA A 23 14.53 -16.70 -14.08
CA ALA A 23 15.67 -16.50 -13.20
C ALA A 23 15.39 -16.98 -11.76
N LYS A 24 14.20 -16.73 -11.23
CA LYS A 24 13.76 -17.24 -9.91
C LYS A 24 13.71 -18.76 -9.88
N ILE A 25 13.12 -19.39 -10.91
CA ILE A 25 13.05 -20.87 -11.02
C ILE A 25 14.47 -21.45 -11.06
N GLU A 26 15.36 -20.90 -11.88
CA GLU A 26 16.76 -21.35 -11.96
C GLU A 26 17.49 -21.21 -10.62
N ALA A 27 17.32 -20.09 -9.94
CA ALA A 27 17.91 -19.87 -8.62
C ALA A 27 17.39 -20.89 -7.59
N ALA A 28 16.09 -21.12 -7.56
CA ALA A 28 15.47 -22.11 -6.66
C ALA A 28 15.98 -23.52 -6.93
N VAL A 29 16.08 -23.93 -8.21
CA VAL A 29 16.61 -25.25 -8.58
C VAL A 29 18.10 -25.39 -8.22
N LYS A 30 18.94 -24.36 -8.46
CA LYS A 30 20.34 -24.37 -8.05
C LYS A 30 20.51 -24.54 -6.54
N LEU A 31 19.72 -23.82 -5.75
CA LEU A 31 19.74 -23.93 -4.28
C LEU A 31 19.25 -25.30 -3.81
N ALA A 32 18.25 -25.90 -4.45
CA ALA A 32 17.77 -27.24 -4.15
C ALA A 32 18.85 -28.31 -4.41
N LEU A 33 19.57 -28.21 -5.53
CA LEU A 33 20.70 -29.10 -5.86
C LEU A 33 21.84 -28.95 -4.84
N GLN A 34 22.18 -27.75 -4.43
CA GLN A 34 23.20 -27.49 -3.41
C GLN A 34 22.81 -28.04 -2.02
N ALA A 35 21.53 -27.98 -1.68
CA ALA A 35 21.00 -28.54 -0.43
C ALA A 35 20.86 -30.07 -0.47
N GLY A 36 21.06 -30.72 -1.61
CA GLY A 36 20.90 -32.16 -1.76
C GLY A 36 19.45 -32.63 -1.62
N LEU A 37 18.48 -31.78 -2.01
CA LEU A 37 17.07 -32.13 -1.93
C LEU A 37 16.74 -33.30 -2.86
N THR A 38 16.22 -34.40 -2.29
CA THR A 38 15.91 -35.62 -3.01
C THR A 38 14.44 -36.05 -2.92
N ASP A 39 13.76 -35.62 -1.85
CA ASP A 39 12.42 -36.07 -1.53
C ASP A 39 11.38 -34.97 -1.72
N ASP A 40 10.27 -35.27 -2.34
CA ASP A 40 9.18 -34.35 -2.67
C ASP A 40 8.48 -33.78 -1.41
N TRP A 41 8.40 -34.54 -0.31
CA TRP A 41 7.82 -34.07 0.95
C TRP A 41 8.61 -32.92 1.61
N GLN A 42 9.90 -32.75 1.26
CA GLN A 42 10.75 -31.66 1.77
C GLN A 42 10.58 -30.36 0.96
N VAL A 43 10.01 -30.41 -0.23
CA VAL A 43 9.94 -29.26 -1.17
C VAL A 43 9.26 -28.05 -0.55
N SER A 44 8.12 -28.26 0.12
CA SER A 44 7.36 -27.16 0.70
C SER A 44 8.13 -26.44 1.82
N GLU A 45 8.85 -27.18 2.67
CA GLU A 45 9.67 -26.59 3.73
C GLU A 45 10.89 -25.90 3.13
N PHE A 46 11.54 -26.53 2.16
CA PHE A 46 12.68 -25.93 1.44
C PHE A 46 12.30 -24.59 0.79
N ILE A 47 11.12 -24.50 0.13
CA ILE A 47 10.66 -23.24 -0.48
C ILE A 47 10.50 -22.14 0.57
N LYS A 48 10.05 -22.45 1.79
CA LYS A 48 9.92 -21.46 2.88
C LYS A 48 11.28 -20.87 3.31
N GLU A 49 12.33 -21.67 3.23
CA GLU A 49 13.71 -21.28 3.61
C GLU A 49 14.46 -20.53 2.50
N LEU A 50 13.96 -20.56 1.25
CA LEU A 50 14.58 -19.81 0.17
C LEU A 50 14.63 -18.32 0.45
N PRO A 51 15.65 -17.60 -0.04
CA PRO A 51 15.69 -16.14 0.01
C PRO A 51 14.39 -15.52 -0.50
N TRP A 52 13.95 -14.44 0.13
CA TRP A 52 12.65 -13.81 -0.17
C TRP A 52 12.48 -13.52 -1.66
N HIS A 53 13.49 -12.94 -2.31
CA HIS A 53 13.47 -12.58 -3.74
C HIS A 53 13.45 -13.81 -4.68
N VAL A 54 13.77 -15.00 -4.19
CA VAL A 54 13.69 -16.25 -4.98
C VAL A 54 12.31 -16.89 -4.84
N ARG A 55 11.79 -16.99 -3.60
CA ARG A 55 10.56 -17.74 -3.32
C ARG A 55 9.27 -17.01 -3.66
N GLN A 56 9.30 -15.68 -3.75
CA GLN A 56 8.10 -14.84 -4.01
C GLN A 56 8.47 -13.55 -4.73
N THR A 57 7.46 -12.76 -5.10
CA THR A 57 7.60 -11.41 -5.64
C THR A 57 6.88 -10.41 -4.73
N ALA A 58 7.31 -9.14 -4.75
CA ALA A 58 6.53 -8.06 -4.17
C ALA A 58 5.16 -7.93 -4.84
N GLY A 59 5.12 -8.20 -6.13
CA GLY A 59 3.96 -7.98 -6.99
C GLY A 59 4.14 -6.76 -7.85
N GLY A 60 3.23 -6.55 -8.79
CA GLY A 60 3.30 -5.45 -9.75
C GLY A 60 2.01 -4.67 -9.88
N ASP A 61 0.99 -4.98 -9.10
CA ASP A 61 -0.23 -4.17 -9.04
C ASP A 61 0.00 -2.90 -8.22
N THR A 62 -0.63 -1.78 -8.64
CA THR A 62 -0.50 -0.49 -7.98
C THR A 62 -1.46 -0.35 -6.79
N ALA A 63 -1.25 0.68 -5.98
CA ALA A 63 -1.76 0.92 -4.64
C ALA A 63 -3.21 0.48 -4.40
N CYS A 64 -3.37 -0.54 -3.57
CA CYS A 64 -4.67 -0.97 -3.04
C CYS A 64 -4.47 -1.80 -1.77
N ILE A 65 -5.05 -1.36 -0.65
CA ILE A 65 -4.93 -2.02 0.63
C ILE A 65 -6.32 -2.20 1.24
N GLU A 66 -6.63 -3.41 1.64
CA GLU A 66 -7.87 -3.76 2.35
C GLU A 66 -7.67 -3.67 3.85
N ILE A 67 -8.62 -3.05 4.55
CA ILE A 67 -8.71 -3.04 6.02
C ILE A 67 -10.09 -3.54 6.43
N GLN A 68 -10.11 -4.47 7.39
CA GLN A 68 -11.35 -4.90 8.04
C GLN A 68 -11.29 -4.47 9.51
N ALA A 69 -12.23 -3.63 9.92
CA ALA A 69 -12.34 -3.08 11.27
C ALA A 69 -13.81 -2.79 11.61
N GLY A 70 -14.26 -3.08 12.83
CA GLY A 70 -15.62 -2.80 13.27
C GLY A 70 -16.71 -3.40 12.37
N GLY A 71 -16.46 -4.55 11.74
CA GLY A 71 -17.37 -5.16 10.78
C GLY A 71 -17.49 -4.39 9.44
N LYS A 72 -16.65 -3.38 9.21
CA LYS A 72 -16.60 -2.58 7.97
C LYS A 72 -15.43 -2.98 7.09
N LEU A 73 -15.65 -2.88 5.78
CA LEU A 73 -14.64 -3.04 4.74
C LEU A 73 -14.17 -1.65 4.29
N LEU A 74 -12.94 -1.29 4.65
CA LEU A 74 -12.28 -0.08 4.17
C LEU A 74 -11.22 -0.46 3.16
N ILE A 75 -11.02 0.39 2.17
CA ILE A 75 -10.03 0.18 1.11
C ILE A 75 -9.25 1.49 0.94
N LEU A 76 -7.93 1.40 0.98
CA LEU A 76 -7.04 2.53 0.77
C LEU A 76 -6.53 2.48 -0.66
N ASP A 77 -6.89 3.49 -1.43
CA ASP A 77 -6.67 3.63 -2.86
C ASP A 77 -7.24 2.51 -3.74
N ALA A 78 -7.34 2.80 -5.01
CA ALA A 78 -8.00 1.98 -6.02
C ALA A 78 -7.15 1.83 -7.31
N GLY A 79 -5.84 1.61 -7.13
CA GLY A 79 -4.93 1.24 -8.20
C GLY A 79 -5.27 -0.11 -8.82
N THR A 80 -4.38 -0.69 -9.61
CA THR A 80 -4.71 -1.95 -10.34
C THR A 80 -5.00 -3.11 -9.40
N GLY A 81 -4.45 -3.12 -8.16
CA GLY A 81 -4.79 -4.09 -7.12
C GLY A 81 -6.28 -4.12 -6.75
N PHE A 82 -7.01 -3.02 -6.96
CA PHE A 82 -8.43 -2.90 -6.70
C PHE A 82 -9.26 -3.88 -7.54
N ARG A 83 -8.84 -4.14 -8.80
CA ARG A 83 -9.45 -5.17 -9.64
C ARG A 83 -9.34 -6.56 -9.01
N ARG A 84 -8.16 -6.92 -8.49
CA ARG A 84 -7.94 -8.24 -7.86
C ARG A 84 -8.74 -8.37 -6.57
N LEU A 85 -8.75 -7.33 -5.74
CA LEU A 85 -9.61 -7.27 -4.56
C LEU A 85 -11.08 -7.48 -4.95
N GLY A 86 -11.55 -6.81 -6.01
CA GLY A 86 -12.93 -6.96 -6.49
C GLY A 86 -13.30 -8.39 -6.83
N LEU A 87 -12.41 -9.13 -7.52
CA LEU A 87 -12.63 -10.54 -7.85
C LEU A 87 -12.68 -11.43 -6.58
N ASP A 88 -11.82 -11.18 -5.62
CA ASP A 88 -11.80 -11.89 -4.34
C ASP A 88 -13.06 -11.59 -3.51
N LEU A 89 -13.52 -10.33 -3.47
CA LEU A 89 -14.77 -9.95 -2.81
C LEU A 89 -15.98 -10.68 -3.41
N MET A 90 -16.05 -10.78 -4.74
CA MET A 90 -17.12 -11.54 -5.40
C MET A 90 -17.14 -13.02 -4.97
N GLN A 91 -15.99 -13.62 -4.76
CA GLN A 91 -15.88 -14.98 -4.25
C GLN A 91 -16.24 -15.08 -2.76
N ARG A 92 -15.75 -14.17 -1.92
CA ARG A 92 -16.00 -14.18 -0.46
C ARG A 92 -17.46 -13.93 -0.11
N TYR A 93 -18.12 -13.02 -0.82
CA TYR A 93 -19.50 -12.63 -0.52
C TYR A 93 -20.56 -13.51 -1.21
N MET A 94 -20.18 -14.30 -2.22
CA MET A 94 -21.05 -15.29 -2.91
C MET A 94 -22.46 -14.74 -3.27
N GLY A 95 -22.52 -13.49 -3.75
CA GLY A 95 -23.77 -12.83 -4.13
C GLY A 95 -24.49 -12.06 -3.01
N SER A 96 -23.97 -12.08 -1.77
CA SER A 96 -24.44 -11.17 -0.72
C SER A 96 -24.02 -9.72 -1.04
N PRO A 97 -24.82 -8.71 -0.65
CA PRO A 97 -24.48 -7.32 -0.88
C PRO A 97 -23.12 -6.93 -0.26
N ILE A 98 -22.33 -6.16 -1.00
CA ILE A 98 -21.05 -5.63 -0.58
C ILE A 98 -21.21 -4.15 -0.24
N GLU A 99 -20.90 -3.76 0.99
CA GLU A 99 -20.71 -2.38 1.41
C GLU A 99 -19.22 -2.12 1.57
N ALA A 100 -18.64 -1.24 0.76
CA ALA A 100 -17.23 -0.90 0.81
C ALA A 100 -17.01 0.61 0.90
N HIS A 101 -16.01 1.01 1.69
CA HIS A 101 -15.62 2.39 1.95
C HIS A 101 -14.20 2.61 1.41
N VAL A 102 -14.07 3.36 0.32
CA VAL A 102 -12.79 3.58 -0.38
C VAL A 102 -12.25 4.96 -0.02
N LEU A 103 -11.11 5.01 0.61
CA LEU A 103 -10.41 6.22 1.01
C LEU A 103 -9.36 6.53 -0.05
N ILE A 104 -9.60 7.56 -0.87
CA ILE A 104 -8.69 7.97 -1.96
C ILE A 104 -7.76 9.05 -1.46
N THR A 105 -6.45 8.76 -1.52
CA THR A 105 -5.40 9.71 -1.14
C THR A 105 -5.27 10.84 -2.14
N HIS A 106 -5.22 10.51 -3.43
CA HIS A 106 -5.16 11.45 -4.55
C HIS A 106 -5.49 10.75 -5.86
N THR A 107 -5.46 11.48 -6.98
CA THR A 107 -5.97 10.98 -8.26
C THR A 107 -4.89 10.73 -9.32
N HIS A 108 -3.63 10.44 -8.93
CA HIS A 108 -2.65 9.90 -9.87
C HIS A 108 -3.12 8.54 -10.38
N TRP A 109 -2.65 8.15 -11.56
CA TRP A 109 -3.16 6.97 -12.27
C TRP A 109 -3.03 5.69 -11.45
N ASP A 110 -1.95 5.49 -10.77
CA ASP A 110 -1.65 4.31 -9.96
C ASP A 110 -2.52 4.17 -8.72
N HIS A 111 -3.24 5.23 -8.32
CA HIS A 111 -4.21 5.21 -7.22
C HIS A 111 -5.67 5.08 -7.65
N ILE A 112 -5.97 5.22 -8.96
CA ILE A 112 -7.35 5.18 -9.47
C ILE A 112 -7.56 4.26 -10.68
N SER A 113 -6.50 3.68 -11.25
CA SER A 113 -6.57 2.91 -12.51
C SER A 113 -7.39 1.62 -12.41
N GLY A 114 -7.60 1.08 -11.21
CA GLY A 114 -8.42 -0.11 -10.98
C GLY A 114 -9.92 0.13 -10.95
N ILE A 115 -10.36 1.38 -10.78
CA ILE A 115 -11.77 1.73 -10.59
C ILE A 115 -12.67 1.26 -11.74
N PRO A 116 -12.29 1.42 -13.02
CA PRO A 116 -13.10 0.95 -14.15
C PRO A 116 -13.28 -0.58 -14.17
N PHE A 117 -12.43 -1.33 -13.48
CA PHE A 117 -12.37 -2.79 -13.51
C PHE A 117 -12.86 -3.45 -12.22
N PHE A 118 -13.48 -2.68 -11.32
CA PHE A 118 -13.98 -3.18 -10.05
C PHE A 118 -15.36 -3.84 -10.22
N THR A 119 -15.35 -5.13 -10.48
CA THR A 119 -16.55 -5.92 -10.76
C THR A 119 -17.71 -5.72 -9.76
N PRO A 120 -17.47 -5.62 -8.41
CA PRO A 120 -18.56 -5.40 -7.47
C PRO A 120 -19.41 -4.16 -7.73
N ALA A 121 -18.86 -3.12 -8.36
CA ALA A 121 -19.60 -1.88 -8.64
C ALA A 121 -20.71 -2.04 -9.69
N PHE A 122 -20.68 -3.10 -10.49
CA PHE A 122 -21.66 -3.40 -11.52
C PHE A 122 -22.73 -4.40 -11.05
N MET A 123 -22.64 -4.87 -9.81
CA MET A 123 -23.63 -5.78 -9.24
C MET A 123 -24.73 -5.01 -8.53
N PRO A 124 -26.00 -5.42 -8.68
CA PRO A 124 -27.10 -4.82 -7.94
C PRO A 124 -26.89 -4.97 -6.43
N ASP A 125 -27.45 -4.06 -5.66
CA ASP A 125 -27.47 -4.02 -4.19
C ASP A 125 -26.10 -3.75 -3.52
N ASN A 126 -25.01 -3.63 -4.28
CA ASN A 126 -23.73 -3.21 -3.75
C ASN A 126 -23.68 -1.67 -3.56
N SER A 127 -22.94 -1.23 -2.55
CA SER A 127 -22.72 0.18 -2.24
C SER A 127 -21.23 0.44 -2.01
N ILE A 128 -20.64 1.26 -2.89
CA ILE A 128 -19.22 1.61 -2.84
C ILE A 128 -19.12 3.12 -2.61
N THR A 129 -18.66 3.53 -1.46
CA THR A 129 -18.55 4.95 -1.11
C THR A 129 -17.10 5.39 -1.13
N PHE A 130 -16.80 6.37 -1.99
CA PHE A 130 -15.49 7.03 -2.05
C PHE A 130 -15.46 8.22 -1.11
N TYR A 131 -14.37 8.34 -0.35
CA TYR A 131 -14.09 9.44 0.56
C TYR A 131 -12.79 10.11 0.13
N SER A 132 -12.78 11.43 0.00
CA SER A 132 -11.57 12.20 -0.29
C SER A 132 -11.74 13.67 0.07
N PRO A 133 -10.68 14.36 0.51
CA PRO A 133 -10.66 15.82 0.55
C PRO A 133 -10.62 16.49 -0.82
N ASP A 134 -10.30 15.73 -1.89
CA ASP A 134 -10.30 16.27 -3.26
C ASP A 134 -11.73 16.42 -3.79
N ALA A 135 -12.25 17.64 -3.80
CA ALA A 135 -13.58 17.96 -4.31
C ALA A 135 -13.75 17.69 -5.83
N GLY A 136 -12.66 17.49 -6.56
CA GLY A 136 -12.66 17.15 -7.98
C GLY A 136 -12.70 15.66 -8.28
N LEU A 137 -12.70 14.78 -7.26
CA LEU A 137 -12.59 13.33 -7.44
C LEU A 137 -13.62 12.76 -8.43
N GLU A 138 -14.91 13.02 -8.21
CA GLU A 138 -15.99 12.47 -9.07
C GLU A 138 -15.84 12.92 -10.53
N ASP A 139 -15.54 14.20 -10.75
CA ASP A 139 -15.35 14.73 -12.10
C ASP A 139 -14.11 14.16 -12.80
N ARG A 140 -13.04 13.88 -12.06
CA ARG A 140 -11.85 13.21 -12.59
C ARG A 140 -12.13 11.76 -12.94
N LEU A 141 -12.87 11.03 -12.13
CA LEU A 141 -13.27 9.65 -12.43
C LEU A 141 -14.25 9.57 -13.61
N LYS A 142 -15.19 10.52 -13.75
CA LYS A 142 -16.03 10.65 -14.95
C LYS A 142 -15.21 10.88 -16.21
N ARG A 143 -14.17 11.73 -16.13
CA ARG A 143 -13.24 11.95 -17.26
C ARG A 143 -12.38 10.74 -17.56
N GLN A 144 -11.90 10.01 -16.54
CA GLN A 144 -11.17 8.75 -16.70
C GLN A 144 -11.99 7.72 -17.49
N GLN A 145 -13.31 7.68 -17.26
CA GLN A 145 -14.25 6.75 -17.89
C GLN A 145 -15.06 7.43 -19.01
N ASN A 146 -14.52 8.46 -19.63
CA ASN A 146 -15.06 9.03 -20.87
C ASN A 146 -15.00 7.96 -21.98
N PRO A 147 -16.04 7.81 -22.83
CA PRO A 147 -16.06 6.84 -23.94
C PRO A 147 -14.87 6.85 -24.88
N GLU A 148 -14.11 7.94 -24.94
CA GLU A 148 -12.85 8.02 -25.68
C GLU A 148 -11.73 7.16 -25.06
N TYR A 149 -11.80 6.87 -23.76
CA TYR A 149 -10.79 6.13 -22.99
C TYR A 149 -11.32 4.81 -22.44
N PHE A 150 -12.60 4.77 -22.07
CA PHE A 150 -13.21 3.57 -21.50
C PHE A 150 -14.69 3.45 -21.92
N PRO A 151 -15.14 2.28 -22.40
CA PRO A 151 -16.48 2.14 -23.04
C PRO A 151 -17.65 2.11 -22.04
N VAL A 152 -17.37 1.94 -20.74
CA VAL A 152 -18.40 1.83 -19.71
C VAL A 152 -18.36 3.08 -18.81
N PRO A 153 -19.47 3.79 -18.63
CA PRO A 153 -19.52 4.95 -17.76
C PRO A 153 -19.31 4.57 -16.29
N LEU A 154 -19.03 5.58 -15.48
CA LEU A 154 -18.87 5.43 -14.02
C LEU A 154 -20.04 4.65 -13.43
N ALA A 155 -19.76 3.61 -12.65
CA ALA A 155 -20.77 2.69 -12.14
C ALA A 155 -21.77 3.39 -11.19
N PRO A 156 -23.07 3.08 -11.29
CA PRO A 156 -24.10 3.74 -10.48
C PRO A 156 -24.05 3.38 -8.98
N ALA A 157 -23.33 2.32 -8.61
CA ALA A 157 -23.11 1.94 -7.22
C ALA A 157 -22.15 2.88 -6.48
N TYR A 158 -21.41 3.73 -7.19
CA TYR A 158 -20.45 4.66 -6.61
C TYR A 158 -21.13 5.88 -6.00
N LYS A 159 -20.77 6.17 -4.76
CA LYS A 159 -21.16 7.36 -4.00
C LYS A 159 -19.92 8.14 -3.62
N PHE A 160 -20.05 9.45 -3.43
CA PHE A 160 -18.93 10.32 -3.09
C PHE A 160 -19.23 11.12 -1.84
N VAL A 161 -18.27 11.15 -0.92
CA VAL A 161 -18.27 11.95 0.30
C VAL A 161 -17.02 12.79 0.30
N TYR A 162 -17.21 14.11 0.24
CA TYR A 162 -16.11 15.07 0.26
C TYR A 162 -15.79 15.49 1.67
N LEU A 163 -14.52 15.45 2.01
CA LEU A 163 -13.98 15.74 3.33
C LEU A 163 -13.24 17.08 3.33
N ASN A 164 -12.95 17.61 4.49
CA ASN A 164 -11.97 18.68 4.67
C ASN A 164 -10.56 18.08 4.81
N GLU A 165 -9.52 18.88 4.59
CA GLU A 165 -8.11 18.42 4.65
C GLU A 165 -7.68 17.85 6.00
N ARG A 166 -8.34 18.26 7.10
CA ARG A 166 -8.09 17.79 8.46
C ARG A 166 -9.43 17.49 9.14
N GLU A 167 -10.07 16.45 8.66
CA GLU A 167 -11.39 16.05 9.14
C GLU A 167 -11.31 14.69 9.84
N GLN A 168 -11.97 14.60 10.97
CA GLN A 168 -12.24 13.35 11.66
C GLN A 168 -13.71 12.99 11.46
N PHE A 169 -13.97 11.77 10.98
CA PHE A 169 -15.31 11.24 10.76
C PHE A 169 -15.42 9.76 11.13
N GLN A 170 -16.64 9.22 11.09
CA GLN A 170 -16.91 7.84 11.47
C GLN A 170 -17.42 7.00 10.29
N ILE A 171 -16.95 5.77 10.21
CA ILE A 171 -17.49 4.70 9.35
C ILE A 171 -17.93 3.56 10.29
N GLY A 172 -19.19 3.54 10.71
CA GLY A 172 -19.61 2.71 11.83
C GLY A 172 -18.85 3.08 13.10
N ASP A 173 -18.19 2.12 13.73
CA ASP A 173 -17.38 2.32 14.93
C ASP A 173 -15.90 2.64 14.62
N VAL A 174 -15.55 2.74 13.34
CA VAL A 174 -14.19 3.07 12.91
C VAL A 174 -14.04 4.57 12.79
N THR A 175 -13.07 5.14 13.50
CA THR A 175 -12.71 6.56 13.39
C THR A 175 -11.68 6.72 12.28
N VAL A 176 -11.93 7.64 11.35
CA VAL A 176 -11.01 8.01 10.27
C VAL A 176 -10.68 9.48 10.37
N GLU A 177 -9.42 9.84 10.19
CA GLU A 177 -8.95 11.23 10.15
C GLU A 177 -8.02 11.44 8.96
N THR A 178 -8.14 12.61 8.30
CA THR A 178 -7.35 13.01 7.13
C THR A 178 -6.24 13.99 7.51
N PHE A 179 -5.13 13.94 6.79
CA PHE A 179 -4.00 14.86 6.96
C PHE A 179 -3.31 15.12 5.61
N PRO A 180 -3.05 16.39 5.22
CA PRO A 180 -2.39 16.70 3.95
C PRO A 180 -0.92 16.29 3.98
N LEU A 181 -0.46 15.71 2.86
CA LEU A 181 0.91 15.31 2.59
C LEU A 181 1.55 16.22 1.54
N ASN A 182 2.88 16.23 1.50
CA ASN A 182 3.64 16.99 0.52
C ASN A 182 3.88 16.16 -0.74
N HIS A 183 2.99 16.33 -1.72
CA HIS A 183 3.04 15.62 -3.00
C HIS A 183 2.52 16.52 -4.14
N PRO A 184 3.14 16.50 -5.34
CA PRO A 184 2.64 17.29 -6.49
C PRO A 184 1.19 16.95 -6.83
N GLY A 185 0.35 17.96 -6.89
CA GLY A 185 -1.10 17.81 -7.12
C GLY A 185 -1.94 17.60 -5.85
N GLY A 186 -1.30 17.45 -4.69
CA GLY A 186 -1.92 17.19 -3.39
C GLY A 186 -2.13 15.70 -3.14
N CYS A 187 -1.90 15.27 -1.90
CA CYS A 187 -2.14 13.92 -1.41
C CYS A 187 -2.57 13.98 0.06
N TYR A 188 -3.30 12.97 0.52
CA TYR A 188 -3.79 12.91 1.90
C TYR A 188 -3.45 11.59 2.56
N SER A 189 -2.91 11.65 3.77
CA SER A 189 -2.77 10.52 4.68
C SER A 189 -4.10 10.23 5.38
N TYR A 190 -4.30 8.97 5.75
CA TYR A 190 -5.44 8.54 6.56
C TYR A 190 -4.96 7.88 7.84
N ARG A 191 -5.52 8.34 8.98
CA ARG A 191 -5.45 7.65 10.28
C ARG A 191 -6.74 6.88 10.45
N ILE A 192 -6.65 5.58 10.71
CA ILE A 192 -7.79 4.67 10.88
C ILE A 192 -7.66 4.03 12.25
N ALA A 193 -8.61 4.31 13.14
CA ALA A 193 -8.62 3.81 14.51
C ALA A 193 -9.89 3.02 14.80
N HIS A 194 -9.74 1.87 15.46
CA HIS A 194 -10.83 1.06 15.97
C HIS A 194 -10.35 0.31 17.22
N ASP A 195 -11.13 0.37 18.29
CA ASP A 195 -10.74 -0.07 19.63
C ASP A 195 -9.40 0.59 20.05
N ASP A 196 -8.43 -0.22 20.46
CA ASP A 196 -7.09 0.20 20.89
C ASP A 196 -6.05 0.15 19.75
N LYS A 197 -6.47 -0.03 18.50
CA LYS A 197 -5.60 -0.18 17.33
C LYS A 197 -5.67 1.00 16.38
N MET A 198 -4.52 1.33 15.81
CA MET A 198 -4.37 2.46 14.88
C MET A 198 -3.49 2.11 13.70
N ILE A 199 -3.99 2.38 12.51
CA ILE A 199 -3.27 2.28 11.23
C ILE A 199 -3.12 3.68 10.65
N ILE A 200 -1.92 4.00 10.19
CA ILE A 200 -1.65 5.20 9.40
C ILE A 200 -1.28 4.77 7.98
N TYR A 201 -1.93 5.37 6.99
CA TYR A 201 -1.55 5.26 5.59
C TYR A 201 -0.96 6.58 5.12
N ALA A 202 0.35 6.60 4.90
CA ALA A 202 1.13 7.77 4.49
C ALA A 202 1.91 7.43 3.21
N THR A 203 1.17 7.28 2.12
CA THR A 203 1.73 7.10 0.78
C THR A 203 2.00 8.45 0.14
N ASP A 204 2.86 8.48 -0.87
CA ASP A 204 3.12 9.64 -1.75
C ASP A 204 3.38 10.93 -0.96
N SER A 205 4.51 10.95 -0.29
CA SER A 205 4.95 12.11 0.49
C SER A 205 6.45 12.31 0.43
N GLU A 206 6.86 13.54 0.16
CA GLU A 206 8.24 13.99 0.24
C GLU A 206 8.47 14.81 1.50
N TYR A 207 9.55 14.52 2.20
CA TYR A 207 9.98 15.23 3.41
C TYR A 207 11.28 15.99 3.10
N GLN A 208 11.14 17.18 2.50
CA GLN A 208 12.29 17.97 1.99
C GLN A 208 13.20 18.50 3.08
N ILE A 209 12.63 18.88 4.22
CA ILE A 209 13.41 19.44 5.36
C ILE A 209 13.29 18.47 6.53
N LEU A 210 14.38 17.74 6.79
CA LEU A 210 14.47 16.74 7.86
C LEU A 210 14.81 17.37 9.23
N SER A 211 14.29 18.55 9.54
CA SER A 211 14.39 19.13 10.89
C SER A 211 13.26 18.64 11.77
N ALA A 212 13.50 18.54 13.07
CA ALA A 212 12.48 18.11 14.03
C ALA A 212 11.19 18.96 13.95
N ASP A 213 11.33 20.29 13.79
CA ASP A 213 10.18 21.20 13.70
C ASP A 213 9.37 20.99 12.42
N SER A 214 10.02 20.72 11.28
CA SER A 214 9.35 20.48 9.99
C SER A 214 8.65 19.13 9.95
N LEU A 215 9.21 18.12 10.60
CA LEU A 215 8.65 16.78 10.68
C LEU A 215 7.58 16.62 11.76
N LYS A 216 7.56 17.54 12.76
CA LYS A 216 6.66 17.45 13.91
C LYS A 216 5.18 17.30 13.53
N PRO A 217 4.59 18.05 12.58
CA PRO A 217 3.18 17.87 12.20
C PRO A 217 2.85 16.45 11.73
N PHE A 218 3.78 15.81 11.02
CA PHE A 218 3.64 14.43 10.53
C PHE A 218 3.81 13.43 11.68
N THR A 219 4.88 13.55 12.48
CA THR A 219 5.11 12.65 13.61
C THR A 219 4.01 12.75 14.67
N ASP A 220 3.43 13.94 14.90
CA ASP A 220 2.26 14.11 15.75
C ASP A 220 1.03 13.39 15.17
N PHE A 221 0.82 13.48 13.84
CA PHE A 221 -0.27 12.76 13.19
C PHE A 221 -0.06 11.24 13.18
N TYR A 222 1.18 10.76 13.08
CA TYR A 222 1.50 9.31 13.10
C TYR A 222 1.63 8.75 14.51
N HIS A 223 1.55 9.59 15.55
CA HIS A 223 1.89 9.21 16.92
C HIS A 223 1.11 8.00 17.42
N GLY A 224 1.86 7.01 17.93
CA GLY A 224 1.33 5.80 18.55
C GLY A 224 0.75 4.77 17.57
N ALA A 225 1.04 4.87 16.27
CA ALA A 225 0.56 3.92 15.28
C ALA A 225 0.97 2.47 15.60
N ASP A 226 0.02 1.55 15.60
CA ASP A 226 0.31 0.12 15.61
C ASP A 226 0.92 -0.33 14.28
N LEU A 227 0.50 0.32 13.18
CA LEU A 227 1.01 0.10 11.84
C LEU A 227 1.10 1.43 11.08
N LEU A 228 2.30 1.80 10.66
CA LEU A 228 2.54 2.86 9.68
C LEU A 228 2.80 2.22 8.31
N ILE A 229 1.96 2.52 7.32
CA ILE A 229 2.16 2.13 5.92
C ILE A 229 2.73 3.34 5.22
N PHE A 230 3.96 3.23 4.71
CA PHE A 230 4.79 4.37 4.34
C PHE A 230 5.36 4.23 2.93
N ASP A 231 5.31 5.32 2.16
CA ASP A 231 5.97 5.45 0.86
C ASP A 231 7.50 5.36 1.00
N ALA A 232 8.10 4.44 0.28
CA ALA A 232 9.55 4.29 0.20
C ALA A 232 9.97 3.93 -1.22
N GLN A 233 9.55 4.73 -2.20
CA GLN A 233 9.76 4.46 -3.61
C GLN A 233 11.25 4.47 -3.97
N TYR A 234 12.03 5.39 -3.40
CA TYR A 234 13.40 5.65 -3.84
C TYR A 234 14.46 5.15 -2.86
N THR A 235 15.64 4.87 -3.38
CA THR A 235 16.86 4.86 -2.56
C THR A 235 17.18 6.28 -2.08
N MET A 236 18.03 6.42 -1.06
CA MET A 236 18.42 7.74 -0.56
C MET A 236 19.06 8.63 -1.66
N LEU A 237 19.86 8.06 -2.55
CA LEU A 237 20.50 8.81 -3.64
C LEU A 237 19.47 9.27 -4.66
N GLU A 238 18.60 8.38 -5.10
CA GLU A 238 17.52 8.71 -6.05
C GLU A 238 16.54 9.73 -5.46
N ASN A 239 16.30 9.71 -4.16
CA ASN A 239 15.44 10.69 -3.50
C ASN A 239 16.03 12.11 -3.60
N VAL A 240 17.36 12.24 -3.53
CA VAL A 240 18.05 13.53 -3.76
C VAL A 240 17.99 13.94 -5.24
N GLU A 241 18.20 12.99 -6.16
CA GLU A 241 18.16 13.26 -7.61
C GLU A 241 16.75 13.60 -8.11
N LYS A 242 15.72 13.04 -7.46
CA LYS A 242 14.31 13.22 -7.80
C LYS A 242 13.58 14.15 -6.80
N GLU A 243 14.27 15.18 -6.31
CA GLU A 243 13.67 16.22 -5.46
C GLU A 243 12.44 16.83 -6.15
N ASN A 244 11.37 17.06 -5.39
CA ASN A 244 10.04 17.53 -5.84
C ASN A 244 9.23 16.51 -6.67
N TRP A 245 9.60 15.23 -6.67
CA TRP A 245 8.77 14.18 -7.26
C TRP A 245 7.70 13.64 -6.28
N GLY A 246 7.83 14.00 -4.99
CA GLY A 246 6.79 13.74 -3.99
C GLY A 246 6.88 12.37 -3.32
N HIS A 247 8.07 11.75 -3.26
CA HIS A 247 8.28 10.42 -2.67
C HIS A 247 9.43 10.40 -1.68
N SER A 248 9.51 9.30 -0.92
CA SER A 248 10.48 9.11 0.16
C SER A 248 11.32 7.87 0.00
N ASN A 249 12.12 7.59 1.03
CA ASN A 249 12.98 6.43 1.16
C ASN A 249 12.81 5.74 2.53
N VAL A 250 13.34 4.52 2.66
CA VAL A 250 13.20 3.70 3.88
C VAL A 250 13.80 4.34 5.13
N PHE A 251 14.89 5.12 5.00
CA PHE A 251 15.56 5.73 6.15
C PHE A 251 14.72 6.86 6.75
N THR A 252 14.17 7.73 5.89
CA THR A 252 13.20 8.73 6.31
C THR A 252 11.99 8.08 6.98
N GLY A 253 11.48 6.97 6.43
CA GLY A 253 10.37 6.23 7.03
C GLY A 253 10.69 5.69 8.42
N ILE A 254 11.91 5.16 8.64
CA ILE A 254 12.35 4.69 9.97
C ILE A 254 12.41 5.85 10.96
N ASP A 255 13.00 6.98 10.58
CA ASP A 255 13.12 8.14 11.47
C ASP A 255 11.75 8.70 11.84
N MET A 256 10.82 8.76 10.87
CA MET A 256 9.43 9.15 11.10
C MET A 256 8.70 8.17 12.04
N ALA A 257 8.85 6.87 11.82
CA ALA A 257 8.24 5.83 12.65
C ALA A 257 8.75 5.87 14.10
N LEU A 258 10.07 6.05 14.29
CA LEU A 258 10.69 6.19 15.60
C LEU A 258 10.22 7.46 16.30
N GLY A 259 10.22 8.60 15.59
CA GLY A 259 9.74 9.88 16.13
C GLY A 259 8.27 9.86 16.52
N ALA A 260 7.46 9.07 15.84
CA ALA A 260 6.05 8.86 16.12
C ALA A 260 5.78 7.77 17.17
N GLY A 261 6.76 6.97 17.57
CA GLY A 261 6.56 5.83 18.46
C GLY A 261 5.72 4.72 17.82
N ALA A 262 5.80 4.55 16.50
CA ALA A 262 5.11 3.49 15.78
C ALA A 262 5.66 2.11 16.14
N LYS A 263 4.81 1.08 16.18
CA LYS A 263 5.23 -0.30 16.53
C LYS A 263 5.72 -1.08 15.31
N LYS A 264 5.10 -0.86 14.16
CA LYS A 264 5.42 -1.52 12.89
C LYS A 264 5.42 -0.49 11.77
N ILE A 265 6.32 -0.65 10.81
CA ILE A 265 6.29 0.08 9.54
C ILE A 265 6.31 -0.91 8.38
N VAL A 266 5.45 -0.68 7.38
CA VAL A 266 5.44 -1.40 6.11
C VAL A 266 5.79 -0.42 5.01
N PHE A 267 6.91 -0.64 4.34
CA PHE A 267 7.33 0.13 3.17
C PHE A 267 6.57 -0.35 1.94
N THR A 268 5.94 0.58 1.25
CA THR A 268 5.12 0.33 0.05
C THR A 268 5.46 1.32 -1.06
N HIS A 269 4.72 1.32 -2.13
CA HIS A 269 4.88 2.20 -3.28
C HIS A 269 6.24 2.00 -3.98
N HIS A 270 6.55 0.71 -4.27
CA HIS A 270 7.85 0.32 -4.82
C HIS A 270 8.09 0.92 -6.20
N GLU A 271 9.32 1.36 -6.45
CA GLU A 271 9.76 1.83 -7.78
C GLU A 271 9.59 0.69 -8.81
N PRO A 272 8.84 0.92 -9.91
CA PRO A 272 8.58 -0.12 -10.91
C PRO A 272 9.83 -0.71 -11.59
N ALA A 273 10.93 0.04 -11.56
CA ALA A 273 12.21 -0.41 -12.13
C ALA A 273 13.00 -1.35 -11.20
N TYR A 274 12.56 -1.52 -9.93
CA TYR A 274 13.25 -2.41 -9.00
C TYR A 274 12.75 -3.84 -9.12
N ASP A 275 13.69 -4.76 -9.19
CA ASP A 275 13.40 -6.19 -9.04
C ASP A 275 13.30 -6.58 -7.55
N ASP A 276 12.89 -7.82 -7.30
CA ASP A 276 12.70 -8.32 -5.94
C ASP A 276 14.03 -8.46 -5.16
N GLU A 277 15.16 -8.63 -5.84
CA GLU A 277 16.50 -8.65 -5.22
C GLU A 277 16.85 -7.28 -4.68
N LYS A 278 16.67 -6.23 -5.50
CA LYS A 278 16.86 -4.83 -5.11
C LYS A 278 15.98 -4.43 -3.93
N LEU A 279 14.71 -4.82 -3.94
CA LEU A 279 13.79 -4.57 -2.83
C LEU A 279 14.24 -5.28 -1.55
N GLY A 280 14.73 -6.53 -1.68
CA GLY A 280 15.32 -7.27 -0.57
C GLY A 280 16.56 -6.58 0.02
N GLU A 281 17.46 -6.04 -0.84
CA GLU A 281 18.63 -5.25 -0.40
C GLU A 281 18.22 -3.98 0.34
N ILE A 282 17.19 -3.27 -0.14
CA ILE A 282 16.67 -2.07 0.51
C ILE A 282 16.17 -2.39 1.92
N LEU A 283 15.39 -3.46 2.08
CA LEU A 283 14.92 -3.89 3.39
C LEU A 283 16.08 -4.31 4.32
N HIS A 284 17.10 -4.98 3.77
CA HIS A 284 18.28 -5.36 4.53
C HIS A 284 19.01 -4.12 5.07
N LYS A 285 19.29 -3.14 4.21
CA LYS A 285 19.90 -1.86 4.59
C LYS A 285 19.05 -1.06 5.60
N ALA A 286 17.71 -1.11 5.46
CA ALA A 286 16.80 -0.52 6.43
C ALA A 286 16.95 -1.14 7.83
N LYS A 287 17.07 -2.47 7.91
CA LYS A 287 17.30 -3.19 9.17
C LYS A 287 18.67 -2.90 9.77
N GLU A 288 19.72 -2.83 8.95
CA GLU A 288 21.05 -2.43 9.40
C GLU A 288 21.05 -1.00 9.94
N TYR A 289 20.40 -0.06 9.22
CA TYR A 289 20.27 1.33 9.66
C TYR A 289 19.58 1.41 11.04
N LEU A 290 18.47 0.74 11.22
CA LEU A 290 17.77 0.71 12.50
C LEU A 290 18.65 0.14 13.62
N HIS A 291 19.29 -0.99 13.36
CA HIS A 291 20.16 -1.65 14.35
C HIS A 291 21.36 -0.80 14.78
N VAL A 292 21.99 -0.10 13.84
CA VAL A 292 23.16 0.76 14.13
C VAL A 292 22.75 2.03 14.88
N ASN A 293 21.66 2.68 14.48
CA ASN A 293 21.28 3.97 15.05
C ASN A 293 20.42 3.85 16.30
N GLN A 294 19.60 2.79 16.42
CA GLN A 294 18.66 2.57 17.53
C GLN A 294 18.58 1.08 17.90
N PRO A 295 19.66 0.47 18.45
CA PRO A 295 19.72 -0.96 18.71
C PRO A 295 18.65 -1.47 19.68
N GLU A 296 18.15 -0.61 20.56
CA GLU A 296 17.11 -0.93 21.56
C GLU A 296 15.67 -0.68 21.05
N ALA A 297 15.51 -0.18 19.83
CA ALA A 297 14.19 0.10 19.30
C ALA A 297 13.42 -1.20 19.00
N SER A 298 12.15 -1.23 19.41
CA SER A 298 11.24 -2.35 19.15
C SER A 298 10.49 -2.25 17.81
N LEU A 299 10.82 -1.27 16.97
CA LEU A 299 10.19 -1.03 15.68
C LEU A 299 10.41 -2.23 14.74
N GLN A 300 9.31 -2.79 14.22
CA GLN A 300 9.35 -3.88 13.26
C GLN A 300 9.25 -3.36 11.83
N LEU A 301 10.19 -3.75 10.96
CA LEU A 301 10.26 -3.32 9.57
C LEU A 301 9.78 -4.42 8.62
N TYR A 302 8.87 -4.06 7.70
CA TYR A 302 8.33 -4.95 6.67
C TYR A 302 8.42 -4.30 5.30
N LEU A 303 8.56 -5.12 4.27
CA LEU A 303 8.38 -4.72 2.88
C LEU A 303 6.99 -5.19 2.43
N ALA A 304 6.21 -4.31 1.83
CA ALA A 304 4.91 -4.68 1.30
C ALA A 304 5.07 -5.68 0.15
N SER A 305 4.19 -6.66 0.09
CA SER A 305 4.02 -7.56 -1.04
C SER A 305 2.55 -7.89 -1.22
N GLU A 306 2.15 -8.18 -2.44
CA GLU A 306 0.78 -8.62 -2.70
C GLU A 306 0.47 -9.90 -1.93
N GLY A 307 -0.66 -9.89 -1.24
CA GLY A 307 -1.06 -10.98 -0.35
C GLY A 307 -0.51 -10.89 1.07
N LEU A 308 0.46 -9.99 1.37
CA LEU A 308 0.86 -9.72 2.74
C LEU A 308 -0.36 -9.33 3.56
N SER A 309 -0.55 -9.99 4.70
CA SER A 309 -1.64 -9.68 5.62
C SER A 309 -1.17 -9.65 7.06
N MET A 310 -1.80 -8.79 7.86
CA MET A 310 -1.48 -8.60 9.28
C MET A 310 -2.76 -8.47 10.09
N THR A 311 -2.76 -9.05 11.27
CA THR A 311 -3.75 -8.78 12.33
C THR A 311 -3.07 -7.96 13.43
N LEU A 312 -3.70 -6.86 13.84
CA LEU A 312 -3.22 -5.92 14.85
C LEU A 312 -3.94 -6.13 16.17
#